data_c0b549dc7d0e1d5455eea29434a7be58
#
_entry.id   c0b549dc7d0e1d5455eea29434a7be58
#
_cell.length_a   1.000
_cell.length_b   1.000
_cell.length_c   1.000
_cell.angle_alpha   90.00
_cell.angle_beta   90.00
_cell.angle_gamma   90.00
#
_symmetry.space_group_name_H-M   'P 1'
#
loop_
_entity.id
_entity.type
_entity.pdbx_description
1 polymer ?
#
loop_
_entity_poly.entity_id
_entity_poly.type
_entity_poly.pdbx_seq_one_letter_code
_entity_poly.pdbx_strand_id
1 'polypeptide(L)'
;WSSDVCSSDLDCHIMSEQYSEINTDTLERVTEIFKALGDYNRIRIMELLSVSEASVGHISHQLNLSQSNVSHQLKLLKSVHLVKAKRQGQSMIYSLDDIHVATMLKQAIHHANHPKESGL
;
A
#
# COMPACT_ATOMS: atom_id res chain seq x y z
N TRP A 1 7.32 24.22 -1.58
CA TRP A 1 8.60 24.25 -1.10
C TRP A 1 9.44 25.42 -1.46
N SER A 2 9.82 26.00 -0.46
CA SER A 2 10.45 27.25 -0.63
C SER A 2 11.95 27.07 -0.85
N SER A 3 12.54 28.02 -1.53
CA SER A 3 13.97 28.05 -1.73
C SER A 3 14.70 28.25 -0.40
N ASP A 4 13.99 28.50 0.67
CA ASP A 4 14.58 28.68 1.98
C ASP A 4 15.25 27.43 2.52
N VAL A 5 14.93 26.28 1.93
CA VAL A 5 15.56 25.03 2.32
C VAL A 5 17.07 25.11 2.19
N CYS A 6 17.56 25.88 1.23
CA CYS A 6 18.99 26.03 1.00
C CYS A 6 19.46 27.41 1.47
N SER A 7 19.20 27.69 2.73
CA SER A 7 19.60 28.97 3.31
C SER A 7 21.10 29.16 3.40
N SER A 8 21.85 28.06 3.38
CA SER A 8 23.31 28.15 3.36
C SER A 8 23.83 27.19 2.29
N ASP A 9 24.89 27.60 1.63
CA ASP A 9 25.50 26.79 0.59
C ASP A 9 26.01 25.46 1.14
N LEU A 10 26.49 25.47 2.39
CA LEU A 10 27.01 24.27 3.01
C LEU A 10 25.92 23.23 3.23
N ASP A 11 24.79 23.64 3.77
CA ASP A 11 23.69 22.71 4.01
C ASP A 11 23.15 22.14 2.69
N CYS A 12 23.00 23.01 1.70
CA CYS A 12 22.54 22.59 0.39
C CYS A 12 23.48 21.60 -0.26
N HIS A 13 24.77 21.85 -0.13
CA HIS A 13 25.79 20.98 -0.68
C HIS A 13 25.80 19.61 -0.02
N ILE A 14 25.70 19.57 1.30
CA ILE A 14 25.68 18.33 2.06
C ILE A 14 24.45 17.50 1.67
N MET A 15 23.30 18.12 1.54
CA MET A 15 22.09 17.43 1.14
C MET A 15 22.21 16.86 -0.28
N SER A 16 22.83 17.59 -1.18
CA SER A 16 23.05 17.13 -2.55
C SER A 16 23.93 15.90 -2.59
N GLU A 17 24.95 15.87 -1.76
CA GLU A 17 25.87 14.73 -1.73
C GLU A 17 25.23 13.49 -1.18
N GLN A 18 24.24 13.65 -0.29
CA GLN A 18 23.56 12.51 0.31
C GLN A 18 22.37 12.03 -0.49
N TYR A 19 21.89 12.85 -1.42
CA TYR A 19 20.74 12.49 -2.22
C TYR A 19 21.15 11.54 -3.33
N SER A 20 20.48 10.41 -3.40
CA SER A 20 20.67 9.45 -4.48
C SER A 20 19.33 9.27 -5.19
N GLU A 21 19.32 9.58 -6.46
CA GLU A 21 18.10 9.50 -7.24
C GLU A 21 17.65 8.05 -7.41
N ILE A 22 16.38 7.81 -7.19
CA ILE A 22 15.81 6.48 -7.34
C ILE A 22 15.69 6.15 -8.82
N ASN A 23 16.00 4.91 -9.16
CA ASN A 23 15.86 4.42 -10.53
C ASN A 23 14.44 4.66 -11.04
N THR A 24 14.33 5.07 -12.31
CA THR A 24 13.04 5.40 -12.91
C THR A 24 12.06 4.23 -12.88
N ASP A 25 12.53 3.02 -13.17
CA ASP A 25 11.67 1.84 -13.15
C ASP A 25 11.12 1.58 -11.74
N THR A 26 11.96 1.73 -10.74
CA THR A 26 11.54 1.57 -9.35
C THR A 26 10.53 2.63 -8.98
N LEU A 27 10.77 3.86 -9.38
CA LEU A 27 9.88 4.97 -9.08
C LEU A 27 8.51 4.76 -9.71
N GLU A 28 8.48 4.27 -10.95
CA GLU A 28 7.22 3.94 -11.61
C GLU A 28 6.46 2.85 -10.87
N ARG A 29 7.14 1.81 -10.41
CA ARG A 29 6.51 0.73 -9.64
C ARG A 29 5.95 1.24 -8.32
N VAL A 30 6.71 2.09 -7.64
CA VAL A 30 6.23 2.69 -6.38
C VAL A 30 4.97 3.51 -6.63
N THR A 31 4.96 4.28 -7.72
CA THR A 31 3.80 5.08 -8.08
C THR A 31 2.58 4.18 -8.32
N GLU A 32 2.75 3.07 -9.01
CA GLU A 32 1.65 2.13 -9.25
C GLU A 32 1.14 1.51 -7.96
N ILE A 33 2.03 1.20 -7.03
CA ILE A 33 1.65 0.68 -5.72
C ILE A 33 0.75 1.67 -4.99
N PHE A 34 1.16 2.93 -4.94
CA PHE A 34 0.36 3.94 -4.23
C PHE A 34 -0.95 4.25 -4.94
N LYS A 35 -0.97 4.18 -6.27
CA LYS A 35 -2.23 4.31 -6.99
C LYS A 35 -3.19 3.18 -6.65
N ALA A 36 -2.67 1.96 -6.56
CA ALA A 36 -3.51 0.81 -6.21
C ALA A 36 -4.02 0.93 -4.77
N LEU A 37 -3.21 1.45 -3.87
CA LEU A 37 -3.62 1.64 -2.48
C LEU A 37 -4.54 2.84 -2.27
N GLY A 38 -4.66 3.70 -3.27
CA GLY A 38 -5.48 4.90 -3.14
C GLY A 38 -6.96 4.66 -3.40
N ASP A 39 -7.50 3.53 -2.97
CA ASP A 39 -8.91 3.21 -3.13
C ASP A 39 -9.47 2.62 -1.85
N TYR A 40 -10.62 3.13 -1.44
CA TYR A 40 -11.25 2.74 -0.18
C TYR A 40 -11.43 1.22 -0.04
N ASN A 41 -12.01 0.60 -1.06
CA ASN A 41 -12.29 -0.83 -1.00
C ASN A 41 -11.03 -1.69 -1.09
N ARG A 42 -10.04 -1.24 -1.85
CA ARG A 42 -8.77 -1.97 -1.92
C ARG A 42 -8.03 -1.94 -0.60
N ILE A 43 -8.08 -0.81 0.11
CA ILE A 43 -7.48 -0.74 1.44
C ILE A 43 -8.21 -1.68 2.41
N ARG A 44 -9.54 -1.74 2.33
CA ARG A 44 -10.31 -2.65 3.16
C ARG A 44 -9.90 -4.10 2.93
N ILE A 45 -9.73 -4.48 1.68
CA ILE A 45 -9.28 -5.83 1.33
C ILE A 45 -7.89 -6.09 1.88
N MET A 46 -6.98 -5.15 1.69
CA MET A 46 -5.61 -5.29 2.20
C MET A 46 -5.58 -5.44 3.71
N GLU A 47 -6.39 -4.64 4.41
CA GLU A 47 -6.47 -4.70 5.86
C GLU A 47 -7.00 -6.05 6.34
N LEU A 48 -8.02 -6.57 5.67
CA LEU A 48 -8.54 -7.90 6.00
C LEU A 48 -7.48 -8.96 5.80
N LEU A 49 -6.75 -8.90 4.68
CA LEU A 49 -5.69 -9.87 4.39
C LEU A 49 -4.48 -9.73 5.32
N SER A 50 -4.32 -8.59 5.95
CA SER A 50 -3.24 -8.42 6.92
C SER A 50 -3.49 -9.22 8.20
N VAL A 51 -4.75 -9.56 8.46
CA VAL A 51 -5.11 -10.38 9.62
C VAL A 51 -4.95 -11.86 9.30
N SER A 52 -5.46 -12.28 8.16
CA SER A 52 -5.33 -13.68 7.73
C SER A 52 -5.62 -13.80 6.24
N GLU A 53 -5.07 -14.84 5.63
CA GLU A 53 -5.38 -15.13 4.23
C GLU A 53 -6.86 -15.49 4.07
N ALA A 54 -7.41 -15.28 2.88
CA ALA A 54 -8.83 -15.46 2.65
C ALA A 54 -9.16 -15.73 1.20
N SER A 55 -10.29 -16.38 0.97
CA SER A 55 -10.84 -16.61 -0.36
C SER A 55 -11.66 -15.41 -0.81
N VAL A 56 -11.98 -15.35 -2.10
CA VAL A 56 -12.85 -14.31 -2.64
C VAL A 56 -14.19 -14.29 -1.92
N GLY A 57 -14.77 -15.48 -1.70
CA GLY A 57 -16.07 -15.57 -1.01
C GLY A 57 -16.02 -15.02 0.41
N HIS A 58 -14.96 -15.35 1.14
CA HIS A 58 -14.80 -14.85 2.50
C HIS A 58 -14.65 -13.33 2.54
N ILE A 59 -13.82 -12.80 1.65
CA ILE A 59 -13.61 -11.35 1.55
C ILE A 59 -14.93 -10.66 1.22
N SER A 60 -15.64 -11.18 0.23
CA SER A 60 -16.94 -10.66 -0.20
C SER A 60 -17.93 -10.61 0.95
N HIS A 61 -18.01 -11.68 1.71
CA HIS A 61 -18.93 -11.78 2.84
C HIS A 61 -18.54 -10.80 3.95
N GLN A 62 -17.27 -10.78 4.34
CA GLN A 62 -16.79 -9.94 5.43
C GLN A 62 -16.93 -8.45 5.13
N LEU A 63 -16.68 -8.05 3.90
CA LEU A 63 -16.67 -6.65 3.53
C LEU A 63 -17.98 -6.18 2.90
N ASN A 64 -18.93 -7.09 2.74
CA ASN A 64 -20.21 -6.80 2.12
C ASN A 64 -20.05 -6.20 0.72
N LEU A 65 -19.20 -6.83 -0.06
CA LEU A 65 -18.96 -6.46 -1.47
C LEU A 65 -19.35 -7.65 -2.34
N SER A 66 -19.67 -7.38 -3.61
CA SER A 66 -19.96 -8.48 -4.54
C SER A 66 -18.69 -9.27 -4.84
N GLN A 67 -18.83 -10.55 -5.13
CA GLN A 67 -17.68 -11.37 -5.49
C GLN A 67 -17.02 -10.85 -6.77
N SER A 68 -17.81 -10.34 -7.68
CA SER A 68 -17.28 -9.76 -8.91
C SER A 68 -16.40 -8.56 -8.61
N ASN A 69 -16.84 -7.68 -7.71
CA ASN A 69 -16.07 -6.52 -7.31
C ASN A 69 -14.76 -6.94 -6.63
N VAL A 70 -14.86 -7.88 -5.69
CA VAL A 70 -13.67 -8.37 -4.95
C VAL A 70 -12.68 -9.01 -5.92
N SER A 71 -13.16 -9.84 -6.85
CA SER A 71 -12.29 -10.48 -7.84
C SER A 71 -11.56 -9.45 -8.68
N HIS A 72 -12.27 -8.41 -9.10
CA HIS A 72 -11.69 -7.34 -9.89
C HIS A 72 -10.61 -6.60 -9.11
N GLN A 73 -10.91 -6.28 -7.86
CA GLN A 73 -9.94 -5.57 -7.01
C GLN A 73 -8.70 -6.44 -6.73
N LEU A 74 -8.91 -7.72 -6.46
CA LEU A 74 -7.80 -8.63 -6.20
C LEU A 74 -6.91 -8.80 -7.43
N LYS A 75 -7.51 -8.83 -8.61
CA LYS A 75 -6.73 -8.93 -9.85
C LYS A 75 -5.82 -7.72 -10.01
N LEU A 76 -6.34 -6.54 -9.72
CA LEU A 76 -5.57 -5.32 -9.79
C LEU A 76 -4.45 -5.31 -8.75
N LEU A 77 -4.75 -5.66 -7.52
CA LEU A 77 -3.76 -5.72 -6.46
C LEU A 77 -2.66 -6.75 -6.76
N LYS A 78 -3.03 -7.86 -7.37
CA LYS A 78 -2.08 -8.89 -7.75
C LYS A 78 -1.16 -8.39 -8.86
N SER A 79 -1.68 -7.59 -9.79
CA SER A 79 -0.90 -7.09 -10.91
C SER A 79 0.23 -6.15 -10.47
N VAL A 80 0.08 -5.51 -9.33
CA VAL A 80 1.12 -4.64 -8.77
C VAL A 80 1.84 -5.32 -7.60
N HIS A 81 1.67 -6.63 -7.46
CA HIS A 81 2.39 -7.45 -6.47
C HIS A 81 2.14 -7.06 -5.01
N LEU A 82 0.95 -6.60 -4.72
CA LEU A 82 0.56 -6.33 -3.34
C LEU A 82 -0.08 -7.54 -2.67
N VAL A 83 -0.71 -8.39 -3.47
CA VAL A 83 -1.27 -9.65 -2.98
C VAL A 83 -0.78 -10.79 -3.85
N LYS A 84 -0.81 -11.97 -3.31
CA LYS A 84 -0.51 -13.21 -4.03
C LYS A 84 -1.66 -14.17 -3.82
N ALA A 85 -1.77 -15.13 -4.72
CA ALA A 85 -2.83 -16.13 -4.69
C ALA A 85 -2.22 -17.51 -4.75
N LYS A 86 -2.85 -18.43 -4.03
CA LYS A 86 -2.44 -19.83 -4.04
C LYS A 86 -3.71 -20.68 -4.12
N ARG A 87 -3.64 -21.75 -4.92
CA ARG A 87 -4.77 -22.66 -5.02
C ARG A 87 -4.78 -23.60 -3.83
N GLN A 88 -5.92 -23.71 -3.21
CA GLN A 88 -6.13 -24.63 -2.11
C GLN A 88 -7.43 -25.38 -2.36
N GLY A 89 -7.30 -26.63 -2.85
CA GLY A 89 -8.45 -27.38 -3.32
C GLY A 89 -9.04 -26.71 -4.54
N GLN A 90 -10.31 -26.39 -4.49
CA GLN A 90 -11.01 -25.71 -5.59
C GLN A 90 -11.08 -24.20 -5.39
N SER A 91 -10.49 -23.71 -4.32
CA SER A 91 -10.54 -22.29 -3.99
C SER A 91 -9.20 -21.63 -4.20
N MET A 92 -9.23 -20.34 -4.52
CA MET A 92 -8.05 -19.51 -4.55
C MET A 92 -8.00 -18.74 -3.25
N ILE A 93 -6.87 -18.84 -2.57
CA ILE A 93 -6.66 -18.15 -1.30
C ILE A 93 -5.68 -17.01 -1.52
N TYR A 94 -6.08 -15.84 -1.09
CA TYR A 94 -5.28 -14.61 -1.28
C TYR A 94 -4.64 -14.21 0.03
N SER A 95 -3.44 -13.67 -0.08
CA SER A 95 -2.69 -13.17 1.09
C SER A 95 -1.84 -11.98 0.64
N LEU A 96 -1.33 -11.22 1.61
CA LEU A 96 -0.41 -10.15 1.29
C LEU A 96 0.89 -10.72 0.76
N ASP A 97 1.50 -10.01 -0.18
CA ASP A 97 2.68 -10.54 -0.88
C ASP A 97 3.87 -10.71 0.05
N ASP A 98 4.12 -9.73 0.90
CA ASP A 98 5.24 -9.83 1.83
C ASP A 98 5.01 -8.96 3.07
N ILE A 99 5.96 -9.03 3.99
CA ILE A 99 5.86 -8.31 5.25
C ILE A 99 5.98 -6.80 5.05
N HIS A 100 6.66 -6.36 4.00
CA HIS A 100 6.81 -4.92 3.74
C HIS A 100 5.47 -4.28 3.42
N VAL A 101 4.64 -5.00 2.65
CA VAL A 101 3.29 -4.53 2.32
C VAL A 101 2.46 -4.40 3.60
N ALA A 102 2.50 -5.44 4.44
CA ALA A 102 1.75 -5.43 5.70
C ALA A 102 2.21 -4.30 6.61
N THR A 103 3.52 -4.10 6.71
CA THR A 103 4.10 -3.06 7.56
C THR A 103 3.71 -1.68 7.07
N MET A 104 3.78 -1.45 5.77
CA MET A 104 3.42 -0.17 5.19
C MET A 104 1.95 0.17 5.49
N LEU A 105 1.07 -0.81 5.33
CA LEU A 105 -0.34 -0.60 5.60
C LEU A 105 -0.58 -0.29 7.08
N LYS A 106 0.05 -1.04 7.97
CA LYS A 106 -0.07 -0.79 9.41
C LYS A 106 0.41 0.60 9.80
N GLN A 107 1.51 1.04 9.20
CA GLN A 107 2.04 2.36 9.47
C GLN A 107 1.08 3.45 9.01
N ALA A 108 0.49 3.28 7.83
CA ALA A 108 -0.48 4.25 7.32
C ALA A 108 -1.71 4.32 8.22
N ILE A 109 -2.23 3.18 8.65
CA ILE A 109 -3.38 3.11 9.53
C ILE A 109 -3.07 3.75 10.88
N HIS A 110 -1.91 3.42 11.43
CA HIS A 110 -1.49 3.99 12.71
C HIS A 110 -1.39 5.51 12.62
N HIS A 111 -0.81 6.02 11.54
CA HIS A 111 -0.70 7.45 11.33
C HIS A 111 -2.07 8.12 11.27
N ALA A 112 -3.00 7.50 10.54
CA ALA A 112 -4.34 8.05 10.38
C ALA A 112 -5.16 8.00 11.69
N ASN A 113 -4.90 7.02 12.54
CA ASN A 113 -5.56 6.90 13.83
C ASN A 113 -5.00 7.82 14.89
N HIS A 114 -3.79 8.33 14.66
CA HIS A 114 -3.14 9.18 15.65
C HIS A 114 -3.95 10.46 15.81
N PRO A 115 -4.38 10.79 17.03
CA PRO A 115 -5.19 11.99 17.20
C PRO A 115 -4.39 13.23 16.82
N LYS A 116 -5.04 14.10 16.07
CA LYS A 116 -4.41 15.37 15.73
C LYS A 116 -4.39 16.22 16.97
N GLU A 117 -3.25 16.78 17.27
CA GLU A 117 -3.15 17.66 18.41
C GLU A 117 -3.91 18.96 18.14
N SER A 118 -4.69 19.33 19.13
CA SER A 118 -5.42 20.58 19.02
C SER A 118 -4.42 21.73 18.99
N GLY A 119 -4.66 22.67 18.15
CA GLY A 119 -3.76 23.80 18.03
C GLY A 119 -2.75 23.70 16.93
N LEU A 120 -2.76 22.61 16.23
CA LEU A 120 -1.91 22.48 15.04
C LEU A 120 -2.59 22.96 13.78
#